data_23def6180c9b314f64d736dba977be1c
#
_entry.id   23def6180c9b314f64d736dba977be1c
#
_cell.length_a   1.000
_cell.length_b   1.000
_cell.length_c   1.000
_cell.angle_alpha   90.00
_cell.angle_beta   90.00
_cell.angle_gamma   90.00
#
_symmetry.space_group_name_H-M   'P 1'
#
loop_
_entity.id
_entity.type
_entity.pdbx_description
1 polymer ?
#
loop_
_entity_poly.entity_id
_entity_poly.type
_entity_poly.pdbx_seq_one_letter_code
_entity_poly.pdbx_strand_id
1 'polypeptide(L)'
;MRALILAVALLLSACSDQKDPPSTPSAKENMPLNKPPAPPPAGKNPGSSSTQPMSAEDRLRLEKQEAVVLKLLQSRYGKDATLKHSKTDFPLLQKLIDEKVLRPDQTYELQCLGIALGQVFAAETPLRWVMVEDEYGRDPALQYPDTTIILFPLTMISKRVEQGREVDVADIFRGTMDLVAQTKEKLSGK
;
A
#
# COMPACT_ATOMS: atom_id res chain seq x y z
N MET A 1 55.73 12.81 -10.53
CA MET A 1 55.70 13.42 -11.87
C MET A 1 54.24 13.61 -12.19
N ARG A 2 53.69 14.73 -11.89
CA ARG A 2 53.48 15.97 -12.64
C ARG A 2 52.91 15.72 -14.06
N ALA A 3 51.62 15.95 -14.25
CA ALA A 3 51.16 16.88 -15.27
C ALA A 3 49.68 17.28 -14.99
N LEU A 4 49.58 18.50 -14.62
CA LEU A 4 48.43 19.40 -14.54
C LEU A 4 48.24 19.92 -15.97
N ILE A 5 47.04 19.89 -16.53
CA ILE A 5 46.69 20.79 -17.64
C ILE A 5 45.35 21.43 -17.33
N LEU A 6 45.45 22.75 -17.31
CA LEU A 6 44.50 23.77 -17.03
C LEU A 6 43.92 24.30 -18.37
N ALA A 7 42.77 24.94 -18.25
CA ALA A 7 42.26 26.05 -19.12
C ALA A 7 41.38 25.62 -20.30
N VAL A 8 40.38 26.35 -20.76
CA VAL A 8 40.06 27.77 -20.65
C VAL A 8 38.57 27.93 -21.03
N ALA A 9 37.91 28.84 -20.33
CA ALA A 9 36.59 29.39 -20.69
C ALA A 9 36.65 30.19 -21.99
N LEU A 10 35.59 30.14 -22.78
CA LEU A 10 35.26 31.22 -23.69
C LEU A 10 33.77 31.50 -23.72
N LEU A 11 33.44 32.67 -23.16
CA LEU A 11 32.18 33.37 -23.31
C LEU A 11 32.08 33.92 -24.72
N LEU A 12 30.99 33.70 -25.41
CA LEU A 12 30.54 34.57 -26.48
C LEU A 12 29.03 34.78 -26.39
N SER A 13 28.71 35.98 -26.04
CA SER A 13 27.42 36.65 -26.07
C SER A 13 27.03 36.90 -27.52
N ALA A 14 25.81 36.58 -27.95
CA ALA A 14 25.17 37.25 -29.06
C ALA A 14 23.66 37.30 -28.86
N CYS A 15 23.15 38.50 -28.89
CA CYS A 15 21.77 38.95 -28.79
C CYS A 15 20.92 38.59 -30.03
N SER A 16 19.60 38.62 -29.78
CA SER A 16 18.49 38.99 -30.70
C SER A 16 17.97 37.90 -31.64
N ASP A 17 16.75 37.40 -31.44
CA ASP A 17 15.54 37.97 -32.03
C ASP A 17 14.28 37.34 -31.42
N GLN A 18 13.45 38.21 -30.91
CA GLN A 18 12.14 37.93 -30.37
C GLN A 18 11.19 37.78 -31.56
N LYS A 19 10.72 36.57 -31.82
CA LYS A 19 9.64 36.32 -32.75
C LYS A 19 8.51 35.59 -32.01
N ASP A 20 7.43 36.34 -31.80
CA ASP A 20 6.20 35.83 -31.20
C ASP A 20 5.68 34.62 -31.99
N PRO A 21 5.32 33.50 -31.29
CA PRO A 21 4.60 32.43 -31.96
C PRO A 21 3.12 32.82 -32.16
N PRO A 22 2.50 32.38 -33.24
CA PRO A 22 1.11 32.70 -33.54
C PRO A 22 0.17 32.08 -32.52
N SER A 23 -0.79 32.89 -32.10
CA SER A 23 -1.92 32.51 -31.25
C SER A 23 -2.69 31.32 -31.84
N THR A 24 -2.59 30.18 -31.20
CA THR A 24 -3.44 29.02 -31.48
C THR A 24 -4.79 29.21 -30.83
N PRO A 25 -5.91 28.92 -31.50
CA PRO A 25 -7.24 29.10 -30.92
C PRO A 25 -7.46 28.12 -29.77
N SER A 26 -7.93 28.69 -28.67
CA SER A 26 -8.38 27.98 -27.48
C SER A 26 -9.47 26.95 -27.81
N ALA A 27 -9.10 25.73 -28.03
CA ALA A 27 -10.04 24.61 -27.91
C ALA A 27 -10.41 24.47 -26.43
N LYS A 28 -11.60 24.88 -26.09
CA LYS A 28 -12.25 24.53 -24.81
C LYS A 28 -12.48 23.03 -24.84
N GLU A 29 -11.48 22.27 -24.41
CA GLU A 29 -11.63 20.87 -24.09
C GLU A 29 -12.52 20.77 -22.84
N ASN A 30 -13.73 20.33 -23.07
CA ASN A 30 -14.69 19.99 -22.04
C ASN A 30 -14.10 18.85 -21.20
N MET A 31 -13.36 19.17 -20.16
CA MET A 31 -13.11 18.23 -19.07
C MET A 31 -14.48 17.80 -18.53
N PRO A 32 -14.80 16.51 -18.46
CA PRO A 32 -16.01 16.07 -17.80
C PRO A 32 -15.91 16.55 -16.34
N LEU A 33 -16.87 17.38 -15.94
CA LEU A 33 -17.08 17.77 -14.55
C LEU A 33 -17.01 16.48 -13.72
N ASN A 34 -16.09 16.45 -12.79
CA ASN A 34 -15.97 15.39 -11.81
C ASN A 34 -17.31 15.32 -11.07
N LYS A 35 -18.16 14.38 -11.51
CA LYS A 35 -19.46 14.13 -10.88
C LYS A 35 -19.16 13.75 -9.44
N PRO A 36 -19.66 14.47 -8.44
CA PRO A 36 -19.48 14.07 -7.05
C PRO A 36 -19.91 12.60 -6.91
N PRO A 37 -19.20 11.79 -6.10
CA PRO A 37 -19.59 10.41 -5.88
C PRO A 37 -21.06 10.38 -5.48
N ALA A 38 -21.80 9.42 -6.04
CA ALA A 38 -23.21 9.25 -5.74
C ALA A 38 -23.38 9.10 -4.22
N PRO A 39 -24.40 9.72 -3.61
CA PRO A 39 -24.67 9.54 -2.19
C PRO A 39 -24.81 8.03 -1.92
N PRO A 40 -24.33 7.54 -0.77
CA PRO A 40 -24.45 6.13 -0.42
C PRO A 40 -25.93 5.73 -0.45
N PRO A 41 -26.24 4.48 -0.83
CA PRO A 41 -27.62 4.00 -0.87
C PRO A 41 -28.27 4.19 0.50
N ALA A 42 -29.41 4.87 0.51
CA ALA A 42 -30.19 5.13 1.71
C ALA A 42 -30.59 3.78 2.37
N GLY A 43 -30.08 3.51 3.56
CA GLY A 43 -30.48 2.32 4.33
C GLY A 43 -29.46 1.78 5.32
N LYS A 44 -28.20 2.24 5.34
CA LYS A 44 -27.24 1.81 6.35
C LYS A 44 -27.12 2.88 7.44
N ASN A 45 -27.32 2.49 8.70
CA ASN A 45 -27.05 3.40 9.81
C ASN A 45 -25.57 3.82 9.77
N PRO A 46 -25.27 5.14 9.85
CA PRO A 46 -23.88 5.59 9.92
C PRO A 46 -23.19 4.92 11.11
N GLY A 47 -22.05 4.25 10.85
CA GLY A 47 -21.28 3.58 11.87
C GLY A 47 -21.55 2.07 12.04
N SER A 48 -22.44 1.46 11.24
CA SER A 48 -22.58 -0.01 11.26
C SER A 48 -21.61 -0.65 10.25
N SER A 49 -20.62 -1.38 10.73
CA SER A 49 -19.82 -2.27 9.91
C SER A 49 -20.35 -3.69 9.99
N SER A 50 -20.39 -4.39 8.86
CA SER A 50 -20.72 -5.81 8.81
C SER A 50 -19.52 -6.62 8.38
N THR A 51 -19.33 -7.78 9.01
CA THR A 51 -18.27 -8.72 8.66
C THR A 51 -18.87 -9.90 7.94
N GLN A 52 -18.29 -10.28 6.79
CA GLN A 52 -18.76 -11.39 5.96
C GLN A 52 -17.60 -12.33 5.62
N PRO A 53 -17.84 -13.63 5.48
CA PRO A 53 -16.85 -14.56 4.94
C PRO A 53 -16.41 -14.12 3.53
N MET A 54 -15.15 -14.36 3.19
CA MET A 54 -14.64 -14.10 1.84
C MET A 54 -15.29 -15.02 0.81
N SER A 55 -15.77 -14.43 -0.28
CA SER A 55 -16.18 -15.16 -1.47
C SER A 55 -14.96 -15.72 -2.24
N ALA A 56 -15.19 -16.55 -3.24
CA ALA A 56 -14.14 -17.02 -4.14
C ALA A 56 -13.51 -15.84 -4.93
N GLU A 57 -14.34 -14.86 -5.32
CA GLU A 57 -13.87 -13.64 -6.00
C GLU A 57 -12.97 -12.78 -5.13
N ASP A 58 -13.32 -12.61 -3.85
CA ASP A 58 -12.50 -11.89 -2.89
C ASP A 58 -11.13 -12.53 -2.70
N ARG A 59 -11.08 -13.86 -2.60
CA ARG A 59 -9.82 -14.60 -2.50
C ARG A 59 -8.97 -14.41 -3.75
N LEU A 60 -9.57 -14.53 -4.93
CA LEU A 60 -8.86 -14.29 -6.19
C LEU A 60 -8.32 -12.86 -6.27
N ARG A 61 -9.04 -11.87 -5.71
CA ARG A 61 -8.56 -10.49 -5.62
C ARG A 61 -7.32 -10.39 -4.73
N LEU A 62 -7.32 -11.02 -3.55
CA LEU A 62 -6.14 -11.07 -2.68
C LEU A 62 -4.95 -11.74 -3.35
N GLU A 63 -5.15 -12.86 -4.02
CA GLU A 63 -4.10 -13.57 -4.78
C GLU A 63 -3.49 -12.67 -5.87
N LYS A 64 -4.31 -11.92 -6.60
CA LYS A 64 -3.83 -10.95 -7.59
C LYS A 64 -3.01 -9.82 -6.96
N GLN A 65 -3.42 -9.33 -5.80
CA GLN A 65 -2.69 -8.29 -5.07
C GLN A 65 -1.34 -8.83 -4.56
N GLU A 66 -1.32 -10.04 -4.02
CA GLU A 66 -0.08 -10.69 -3.61
C GLU A 66 0.87 -10.95 -4.79
N ALA A 67 0.32 -11.34 -5.95
CA ALA A 67 1.11 -11.54 -7.17
C ALA A 67 1.82 -10.26 -7.63
N VAL A 68 1.33 -9.06 -7.30
CA VAL A 68 2.04 -7.80 -7.54
C VAL A 68 3.34 -7.77 -6.73
N VAL A 69 3.27 -8.12 -5.45
CA VAL A 69 4.46 -8.16 -4.57
C VAL A 69 5.45 -9.21 -5.04
N LEU A 70 4.96 -10.40 -5.40
CA LEU A 70 5.81 -11.46 -5.92
C LEU A 70 6.56 -11.02 -7.19
N LYS A 71 5.89 -10.35 -8.12
CA LYS A 71 6.53 -9.78 -9.32
C LYS A 71 7.58 -8.74 -8.99
N LEU A 72 7.34 -7.87 -8.01
CA LEU A 72 8.34 -6.90 -7.55
C LEU A 72 9.57 -7.60 -6.99
N LEU A 73 9.38 -8.59 -6.12
CA LEU A 73 10.47 -9.38 -5.55
C LEU A 73 11.27 -10.09 -6.63
N GLN A 74 10.61 -10.75 -7.57
CA GLN A 74 11.28 -11.50 -8.65
C GLN A 74 12.02 -10.59 -9.62
N SER A 75 11.46 -9.42 -9.94
CA SER A 75 12.13 -8.45 -10.81
C SER A 75 13.37 -7.84 -10.17
N ARG A 76 13.38 -7.71 -8.83
CA ARG A 76 14.43 -7.02 -8.10
C ARG A 76 15.51 -7.96 -7.57
N TYR A 77 15.11 -9.17 -7.11
CA TYR A 77 16.00 -10.08 -6.38
C TYR A 77 16.16 -11.44 -7.04
N GLY A 78 15.58 -11.64 -8.23
CA GLY A 78 15.72 -12.85 -9.03
C GLY A 78 14.47 -13.73 -9.01
N LYS A 79 14.35 -14.58 -10.04
CA LYS A 79 13.15 -15.40 -10.31
C LYS A 79 12.82 -16.41 -9.20
N ASP A 80 13.78 -16.74 -8.35
CA ASP A 80 13.62 -17.70 -7.26
C ASP A 80 13.02 -17.04 -5.99
N ALA A 81 12.86 -15.72 -5.98
CA ALA A 81 12.19 -15.04 -4.88
C ALA A 81 10.73 -15.49 -4.78
N THR A 82 10.35 -15.95 -3.59
CA THR A 82 9.00 -16.46 -3.29
C THR A 82 8.52 -15.93 -1.94
N LEU A 83 7.20 -15.87 -1.78
CA LEU A 83 6.55 -15.64 -0.49
C LEU A 83 6.14 -16.99 0.09
N LYS A 84 6.39 -17.21 1.37
CA LYS A 84 6.13 -18.47 2.11
C LYS A 84 4.98 -18.33 3.11
N HIS A 85 4.37 -17.15 3.21
CA HIS A 85 3.36 -16.82 4.19
C HIS A 85 3.82 -17.08 5.63
N SER A 86 5.06 -16.76 5.92
CA SER A 86 5.68 -16.96 7.23
C SER A 86 6.55 -15.77 7.61
N LYS A 87 7.00 -15.73 8.85
CA LYS A 87 7.93 -14.67 9.33
C LYS A 87 9.23 -14.60 8.53
N THR A 88 9.55 -15.64 7.77
CA THR A 88 10.72 -15.63 6.86
C THR A 88 10.54 -14.65 5.68
N ASP A 89 9.34 -14.15 5.45
CA ASP A 89 9.07 -13.15 4.41
C ASP A 89 9.37 -11.72 4.87
N PHE A 90 9.47 -11.49 6.20
CA PHE A 90 9.72 -10.14 6.73
C PHE A 90 10.96 -9.46 6.14
N PRO A 91 12.14 -10.14 6.04
CA PRO A 91 13.30 -9.51 5.45
C PRO A 91 13.12 -9.14 3.98
N LEU A 92 12.31 -9.89 3.21
CA LEU A 92 12.03 -9.58 1.81
C LEU A 92 11.13 -8.35 1.69
N LEU A 93 10.07 -8.29 2.50
CA LEU A 93 9.16 -7.14 2.53
C LEU A 93 9.88 -5.88 3.04
N GLN A 94 10.71 -6.03 4.11
CA GLN A 94 11.51 -4.94 4.65
C GLN A 94 12.47 -4.38 3.61
N LYS A 95 13.14 -5.24 2.87
CA LYS A 95 14.09 -4.83 1.83
C LYS A 95 13.44 -4.00 0.73
N LEU A 96 12.21 -4.31 0.30
CA LEU A 96 11.46 -3.50 -0.66
C LEU A 96 11.20 -2.08 -0.12
N ILE A 97 10.96 -1.97 1.19
CA ILE A 97 10.69 -0.70 1.88
C ILE A 97 11.98 0.11 2.04
N ASP A 98 13.05 -0.50 2.56
CA ASP A 98 14.34 0.15 2.82
C ASP A 98 14.99 0.66 1.53
N GLU A 99 14.89 -0.10 0.46
CA GLU A 99 15.39 0.27 -0.87
C GLU A 99 14.46 1.29 -1.57
N LYS A 100 13.34 1.67 -0.95
CA LYS A 100 12.33 2.59 -1.50
C LYS A 100 11.91 2.19 -2.91
N VAL A 101 11.69 0.89 -3.11
CA VAL A 101 11.27 0.32 -4.41
C VAL A 101 9.92 0.91 -4.84
N LEU A 102 9.07 1.24 -3.87
CA LEU A 102 7.79 1.90 -4.09
C LEU A 102 7.82 3.33 -3.54
N ARG A 103 7.26 4.25 -4.33
CA ARG A 103 7.09 5.65 -3.92
C ARG A 103 5.85 5.80 -3.02
N PRO A 104 5.80 6.87 -2.18
CA PRO A 104 4.65 7.13 -1.32
C PRO A 104 3.31 7.33 -2.06
N ASP A 105 3.34 7.73 -3.33
CA ASP A 105 2.16 7.93 -4.18
C ASP A 105 1.65 6.63 -4.85
N GLN A 106 2.36 5.52 -4.70
CA GLN A 106 1.98 4.21 -5.22
C GLN A 106 1.13 3.44 -4.18
N THR A 107 0.01 4.04 -3.78
CA THR A 107 -0.86 3.52 -2.73
C THR A 107 -1.29 2.07 -2.97
N TYR A 108 -1.64 1.72 -4.21
CA TYR A 108 -2.10 0.37 -4.54
C TYR A 108 -1.01 -0.70 -4.29
N GLU A 109 0.20 -0.47 -4.78
CA GLU A 109 1.34 -1.39 -4.60
C GLU A 109 1.75 -1.46 -3.12
N LEU A 110 1.70 -0.34 -2.40
CA LEU A 110 1.94 -0.31 -0.95
C LEU A 110 0.86 -1.09 -0.18
N GLN A 111 -0.40 -1.04 -0.60
CA GLN A 111 -1.46 -1.88 -0.05
C GLN A 111 -1.23 -3.36 -0.36
N CYS A 112 -0.69 -3.70 -1.53
CA CYS A 112 -0.30 -5.07 -1.86
C CYS A 112 0.77 -5.61 -0.90
N LEU A 113 1.76 -4.78 -0.48
CA LEU A 113 2.68 -5.16 0.61
C LEU A 113 1.93 -5.47 1.91
N GLY A 114 0.91 -4.67 2.23
CA GLY A 114 0.03 -4.93 3.36
C GLY A 114 -0.69 -6.28 3.27
N ILE A 115 -1.16 -6.67 2.06
CA ILE A 115 -1.76 -8.00 1.84
C ILE A 115 -0.74 -9.11 2.06
N ALA A 116 0.49 -8.99 1.53
CA ALA A 116 1.54 -9.98 1.74
C ALA A 116 1.85 -10.16 3.24
N LEU A 117 1.92 -9.06 4.01
CA LEU A 117 2.03 -9.12 5.47
C LEU A 117 0.78 -9.77 6.10
N GLY A 118 -0.41 -9.49 5.60
CA GLY A 118 -1.67 -10.09 6.04
C GLY A 118 -1.70 -11.60 5.85
N GLN A 119 -1.10 -12.14 4.77
CA GLN A 119 -0.96 -13.58 4.58
C GLN A 119 -0.09 -14.21 5.67
N VAL A 120 0.97 -13.53 6.11
CA VAL A 120 1.79 -14.00 7.23
C VAL A 120 0.97 -14.02 8.53
N PHE A 121 0.18 -12.97 8.80
CA PHE A 121 -0.73 -12.97 9.95
C PHE A 121 -1.71 -14.15 9.91
N ALA A 122 -2.34 -14.40 8.76
CA ALA A 122 -3.31 -15.48 8.60
C ALA A 122 -2.71 -16.88 8.74
N ALA A 123 -1.44 -17.06 8.35
CA ALA A 123 -0.75 -18.34 8.45
C ALA A 123 -0.15 -18.61 9.84
N GLU A 124 0.39 -17.57 10.49
CA GLU A 124 1.13 -17.70 11.76
C GLU A 124 0.24 -17.51 13.01
N THR A 125 -1.03 -17.16 12.83
CA THR A 125 -1.94 -16.83 13.94
C THR A 125 -3.35 -17.39 13.69
N PRO A 126 -4.25 -17.38 14.69
CA PRO A 126 -5.64 -17.76 14.48
C PRO A 126 -6.47 -16.81 13.63
N LEU A 127 -5.94 -15.64 13.24
CA LEU A 127 -6.66 -14.66 12.43
C LEU A 127 -7.13 -15.25 11.09
N ARG A 128 -8.32 -14.84 10.66
CA ARG A 128 -8.92 -15.30 9.39
C ARG A 128 -9.32 -14.13 8.53
N TRP A 129 -9.09 -14.25 7.23
CA TRP A 129 -9.54 -13.27 6.25
C TRP A 129 -11.07 -13.22 6.20
N VAL A 130 -11.59 -12.00 6.27
CA VAL A 130 -13.00 -11.63 6.16
C VAL A 130 -13.14 -10.41 5.28
N MET A 131 -14.35 -10.13 4.82
CA MET A 131 -14.67 -8.84 4.22
C MET A 131 -15.42 -7.99 5.24
N VAL A 132 -14.96 -6.77 5.42
CA VAL A 132 -15.66 -5.74 6.20
C VAL A 132 -16.33 -4.79 5.22
N GLU A 133 -17.62 -4.57 5.42
CA GLU A 133 -18.40 -3.63 4.64
C GLU A 133 -18.95 -2.54 5.57
N ASP A 134 -18.65 -1.29 5.25
CA ASP A 134 -19.09 -0.10 5.97
C ASP A 134 -19.55 1.00 5.00
N GLU A 135 -19.70 2.21 5.48
CA GLU A 135 -20.11 3.38 4.69
C GLU A 135 -19.06 3.81 3.66
N TYR A 136 -17.77 3.44 3.86
CA TYR A 136 -16.65 3.79 2.97
C TYR A 136 -16.41 2.74 1.89
N GLY A 137 -16.95 1.53 2.07
CA GLY A 137 -16.81 0.48 1.08
C GLY A 137 -16.71 -0.93 1.66
N ARG A 138 -16.06 -1.80 0.88
CA ARG A 138 -15.89 -3.21 1.18
C ARG A 138 -14.42 -3.59 1.05
N ASP A 139 -13.77 -3.84 2.19
CA ASP A 139 -12.34 -4.09 2.28
C ASP A 139 -12.00 -5.44 2.93
N PRO A 140 -10.92 -6.11 2.49
CA PRO A 140 -10.43 -7.29 3.16
C PRO A 140 -9.79 -6.93 4.50
N ALA A 141 -10.10 -7.72 5.51
CA ALA A 141 -9.60 -7.57 6.86
C ALA A 141 -9.30 -8.95 7.48
N LEU A 142 -8.57 -8.96 8.57
CA LEU A 142 -8.33 -10.15 9.38
C LEU A 142 -9.11 -10.05 10.68
N GLN A 143 -9.91 -11.06 10.97
CA GLN A 143 -10.69 -11.15 12.20
C GLN A 143 -10.11 -12.24 13.11
N TYR A 144 -10.00 -11.95 14.41
CA TYR A 144 -9.73 -12.99 15.40
C TYR A 144 -11.04 -13.77 15.65
N PRO A 145 -11.03 -15.11 15.57
CA PRO A 145 -12.24 -15.93 15.71
C PRO A 145 -13.02 -15.60 16.97
N ASP A 146 -14.35 -15.60 16.85
CA ASP A 146 -15.30 -15.41 17.95
C ASP A 146 -15.14 -14.09 18.73
N THR A 147 -14.56 -13.08 18.09
CA THR A 147 -14.37 -11.74 18.68
C THR A 147 -14.72 -10.63 17.70
N THR A 148 -14.75 -9.39 18.21
CA THR A 148 -14.86 -8.16 17.41
C THR A 148 -13.50 -7.57 17.03
N ILE A 149 -12.40 -8.29 17.26
CA ILE A 149 -11.05 -7.83 16.91
C ILE A 149 -10.85 -7.96 15.41
N ILE A 150 -10.68 -6.83 14.73
CA ILE A 150 -10.48 -6.73 13.28
C ILE A 150 -9.21 -5.93 13.00
N LEU A 151 -8.39 -6.44 12.09
CA LEU A 151 -7.17 -5.79 11.61
C LEU A 151 -7.31 -5.51 10.12
N PHE A 152 -6.75 -4.38 9.67
CA PHE A 152 -6.74 -3.97 8.27
C PHE A 152 -5.31 -3.97 7.72
N PRO A 153 -4.79 -5.10 7.22
CA PRO A 153 -3.41 -5.21 6.75
C PRO A 153 -3.08 -4.26 5.61
N LEU A 154 -4.04 -3.96 4.72
CA LEU A 154 -3.86 -3.06 3.59
C LEU A 154 -3.19 -1.74 3.98
N THR A 155 -3.58 -1.20 5.14
CA THR A 155 -3.15 0.13 5.56
C THR A 155 -1.98 0.11 6.54
N MET A 156 -1.53 -1.06 6.98
CA MET A 156 -0.45 -1.17 7.97
C MET A 156 0.89 -0.64 7.47
N ILE A 157 1.20 -0.88 6.20
CA ILE A 157 2.43 -0.39 5.56
C ILE A 157 2.16 0.91 4.81
N SER A 158 1.13 0.93 3.95
CA SER A 158 0.86 2.06 3.06
C SER A 158 0.77 3.39 3.79
N LYS A 159 -0.04 3.49 4.85
CA LYS A 159 -0.20 4.74 5.62
C LYS A 159 1.11 5.22 6.27
N ARG A 160 2.00 4.31 6.68
CA ARG A 160 3.28 4.69 7.26
C ARG A 160 4.21 5.28 6.21
N VAL A 161 4.33 4.62 5.05
CA VAL A 161 5.14 5.08 3.92
C VAL A 161 4.62 6.42 3.39
N GLU A 162 3.31 6.54 3.16
CA GLU A 162 2.64 7.76 2.69
C GLU A 162 2.87 8.95 3.65
N GLN A 163 2.97 8.69 4.94
CA GLN A 163 3.23 9.69 5.97
C GLN A 163 4.73 9.93 6.24
N GLY A 164 5.62 9.27 5.47
CA GLY A 164 7.06 9.39 5.68
C GLY A 164 7.55 8.83 7.01
N ARG A 165 6.77 7.93 7.64
CA ARG A 165 7.15 7.28 8.89
C ARG A 165 8.02 6.06 8.62
N GLU A 166 8.89 5.75 9.56
CA GLU A 166 9.66 4.52 9.55
C GLU A 166 8.75 3.28 9.59
N VAL A 167 9.13 2.26 8.84
CA VAL A 167 8.41 1.00 8.75
C VAL A 167 9.37 -0.13 9.10
N ASP A 168 9.09 -0.82 10.18
CA ASP A 168 9.69 -2.11 10.54
C ASP A 168 8.60 -3.17 10.48
N VAL A 169 8.72 -4.09 9.52
CA VAL A 169 7.70 -5.12 9.24
C VAL A 169 7.57 -6.09 10.42
N ALA A 170 8.68 -6.46 11.05
CA ALA A 170 8.68 -7.36 12.20
C ALA A 170 8.07 -6.68 13.43
N ASP A 171 8.34 -5.41 13.64
CA ASP A 171 7.75 -4.59 14.70
C ASP A 171 6.24 -4.40 14.51
N ILE A 172 5.79 -4.15 13.28
CA ILE A 172 4.36 -4.09 12.97
C ILE A 172 3.68 -5.39 13.34
N PHE A 173 4.25 -6.54 12.97
CA PHE A 173 3.69 -7.84 13.31
C PHE A 173 3.63 -8.04 14.82
N ARG A 174 4.75 -7.87 15.53
CA ARG A 174 4.87 -8.06 16.97
C ARG A 174 3.92 -7.14 17.74
N GLY A 175 3.98 -5.83 17.50
CA GLY A 175 3.14 -4.86 18.20
C GLY A 175 1.65 -5.07 17.93
N THR A 176 1.28 -5.51 16.72
CA THR A 176 -0.11 -5.87 16.41
C THR A 176 -0.56 -7.08 17.22
N MET A 177 0.27 -8.12 17.34
CA MET A 177 -0.08 -9.32 18.11
C MET A 177 -0.14 -9.04 19.60
N ASP A 178 0.72 -8.20 20.14
CA ASP A 178 0.67 -7.75 21.53
C ASP A 178 -0.66 -7.00 21.80
N LEU A 179 -1.08 -6.12 20.88
CA LEU A 179 -2.36 -5.43 20.99
C LEU A 179 -3.55 -6.39 20.93
N VAL A 180 -3.51 -7.38 20.04
CA VAL A 180 -4.54 -8.44 19.95
C VAL A 180 -4.63 -9.21 21.27
N ALA A 181 -3.50 -9.61 21.85
CA ALA A 181 -3.46 -10.33 23.12
C ALA A 181 -4.08 -9.51 24.25
N GLN A 182 -3.65 -8.24 24.41
CA GLN A 182 -4.20 -7.33 25.41
C GLN A 182 -5.71 -7.08 25.24
N THR A 183 -6.16 -6.97 23.98
CA THR A 183 -7.58 -6.75 23.70
C THR A 183 -8.43 -7.96 24.04
N LYS A 184 -7.91 -9.16 23.73
CA LYS A 184 -8.55 -10.43 24.13
C LYS A 184 -8.72 -10.54 25.64
N GLU A 185 -7.69 -10.27 26.42
CA GLU A 185 -7.76 -10.28 27.88
C GLU A 185 -8.85 -9.36 28.41
N LYS A 186 -8.96 -8.14 27.86
CA LYS A 186 -10.01 -7.19 28.22
C LYS A 186 -11.41 -7.67 27.86
N LEU A 187 -11.57 -8.39 26.76
CA LEU A 187 -12.86 -8.95 26.35
C LEU A 187 -13.26 -10.18 27.17
N SER A 188 -12.27 -10.98 27.61
CA SER A 188 -12.51 -12.19 28.42
C SER A 188 -12.73 -11.91 29.90
N GLY A 189 -12.24 -10.76 30.40
CA GLY A 189 -12.39 -10.35 31.80
C GLY A 189 -13.71 -9.65 32.16
N LYS A 190 -14.65 -9.59 31.20
CA LYS A 190 -16.03 -9.14 31.40
C LYS A 190 -16.98 -10.31 31.45
#